data_1c489e40e111c6189b735431f0c8f889
#
_entry.id   1c489e40e111c6189b735431f0c8f889
#
_cell.length_a   1.000
_cell.length_b   1.000
_cell.length_c   1.000
_cell.angle_alpha   90.00
_cell.angle_beta   90.00
_cell.angle_gamma   90.00
#
_symmetry.space_group_name_H-M   'P 1'
#
loop_
_entity.id
_entity.type
_entity.pdbx_description
1 polymer ?
#
loop_
_entity_poly.entity_id
_entity_poly.type
_entity_poly.pdbx_seq_one_letter_code
_entity_poly.pdbx_strand_id
1 'polypeptide(L)'
;MITDVPGVRVGHWTDSAARTGCTVVLLPEGTVASGEVRGGAPATRETDLLHPTRAVTRLDALLLTGGSAFGLAAADGVVRFCEERGLGVPTPAGPVPIVVALGLFDLAVGDPTVRPGVPEGYAACEAAVAGEFPLGAVGAGTGATVGSSSPGGDRRPGGMVSASARSGDLVVSALVAVNAFGAPGVEDSRLPPMPGALLGNTTIGLVATNARLDKVGCHLLAQSAHDGLARAVFPAHTSFDGDAFVTAAVHSLDTPTDLDTVRALGVHAVAEAIRSLP
;
A
#
# COMPACT_ATOMS: atom_id res chain seq x y z
N MET A 1 7.16 12.25 -3.23
CA MET A 1 6.53 10.98 -3.67
C MET A 1 7.26 9.81 -3.05
N ILE A 2 6.71 8.59 -3.06
CA ILE A 2 7.37 7.40 -2.45
C ILE A 2 8.77 7.14 -3.04
N THR A 3 8.98 7.49 -4.29
CA THR A 3 10.26 7.42 -5.01
C THR A 3 11.31 8.44 -4.53
N ASP A 4 10.97 9.34 -3.60
CA ASP A 4 11.96 10.18 -2.89
C ASP A 4 12.85 9.34 -1.94
N VAL A 5 12.39 8.14 -1.59
CA VAL A 5 13.19 7.17 -0.84
C VAL A 5 14.12 6.45 -1.81
N PRO A 6 15.45 6.51 -1.60
CA PRO A 6 16.43 5.99 -2.55
C PRO A 6 16.21 4.52 -2.92
N GLY A 7 16.25 4.21 -4.21
CA GLY A 7 16.13 2.85 -4.73
C GLY A 7 14.71 2.32 -4.86
N VAL A 8 13.71 3.02 -4.33
CA VAL A 8 12.30 2.65 -4.50
C VAL A 8 11.85 2.95 -5.93
N ARG A 9 11.17 1.99 -6.56
CA ARG A 9 10.62 2.13 -7.92
C ARG A 9 9.16 1.72 -7.92
N VAL A 10 8.33 2.45 -8.68
CA VAL A 10 6.88 2.22 -8.77
C VAL A 10 6.47 2.01 -10.22
N GLY A 11 5.65 0.99 -10.46
CA GLY A 11 5.05 0.75 -11.76
C GLY A 11 3.59 0.34 -11.66
N HIS A 12 2.83 0.65 -12.69
CA HIS A 12 1.40 0.38 -12.77
C HIS A 12 1.06 -0.45 -14.01
N TRP A 13 0.09 -1.34 -13.85
CA TRP A 13 -0.74 -1.82 -14.94
C TRP A 13 -2.17 -1.31 -14.70
N THR A 14 -2.82 -0.79 -15.73
CA THR A 14 -4.11 -0.10 -15.65
C THR A 14 -5.04 -0.53 -16.78
N ASP A 15 -6.24 -1.01 -16.45
CA ASP A 15 -7.34 -1.17 -17.38
C ASP A 15 -8.41 -0.12 -17.08
N SER A 16 -8.39 0.97 -17.85
CA SER A 16 -9.32 2.09 -17.68
C SER A 16 -10.76 1.73 -18.09
N ALA A 17 -10.95 0.78 -19.00
CA ALA A 17 -12.26 0.34 -19.45
C ALA A 17 -12.94 -0.55 -18.40
N ALA A 18 -12.21 -1.52 -17.87
CA ALA A 18 -12.66 -2.40 -16.80
C ALA A 18 -12.60 -1.74 -15.42
N ARG A 19 -11.95 -0.57 -15.30
CA ARG A 19 -11.77 0.20 -14.05
C ARG A 19 -11.09 -0.60 -12.94
N THR A 20 -10.03 -1.28 -13.29
CA THR A 20 -9.19 -2.03 -12.35
C THR A 20 -7.72 -1.92 -12.72
N GLY A 21 -6.83 -2.39 -11.88
CA GLY A 21 -5.40 -2.40 -12.13
C GLY A 21 -4.57 -2.82 -10.93
N CYS A 22 -3.26 -2.85 -11.10
CA CYS A 22 -2.33 -3.12 -10.01
C CYS A 22 -1.12 -2.19 -10.04
N THR A 23 -0.52 -2.01 -8.88
CA THR A 23 0.66 -1.17 -8.64
C THR A 23 1.71 -2.01 -7.94
N VAL A 24 2.90 -2.07 -8.50
CA VAL A 24 4.05 -2.72 -7.88
C VAL A 24 5.02 -1.67 -7.35
N VAL A 25 5.50 -1.89 -6.13
CA VAL A 25 6.66 -1.18 -5.57
C VAL A 25 7.82 -2.16 -5.47
N LEU A 26 8.85 -1.93 -6.26
CA LEU A 26 10.11 -2.67 -6.19
C LEU A 26 11.03 -1.98 -5.19
N LEU A 27 11.59 -2.75 -4.28
CA LEU A 27 12.43 -2.27 -3.19
C LEU A 27 13.90 -2.63 -3.44
N PRO A 28 14.85 -1.80 -3.00
CA PRO A 28 16.27 -2.11 -3.10
C PRO A 28 16.65 -3.30 -2.23
N GLU A 29 17.72 -3.98 -2.60
CA GLU A 29 18.27 -5.09 -1.83
C GLU A 29 18.60 -4.67 -0.39
N GLY A 30 18.35 -5.58 0.57
CA GLY A 30 18.59 -5.30 2.00
C GLY A 30 17.49 -4.51 2.69
N THR A 31 16.40 -4.16 2.00
CA THR A 31 15.25 -3.49 2.63
C THR A 31 14.65 -4.35 3.72
N VAL A 32 14.56 -3.80 4.92
CA VAL A 32 13.85 -4.42 6.06
C VAL A 32 12.41 -3.97 6.05
N ALA A 33 11.47 -4.91 6.26
CA ALA A 33 10.05 -4.60 6.21
C ALA A 33 9.26 -5.27 7.33
N SER A 34 8.13 -4.68 7.63
CA SER A 34 7.06 -5.23 8.46
C SER A 34 5.71 -4.70 7.98
N GLY A 35 4.63 -4.98 8.70
CA GLY A 35 3.31 -4.49 8.34
C GLY A 35 2.28 -4.75 9.42
N GLU A 36 1.11 -4.15 9.23
CA GLU A 36 -0.05 -4.33 10.08
C GLU A 36 -1.32 -4.35 9.24
N VAL A 37 -2.27 -5.21 9.63
CA VAL A 37 -3.62 -5.28 9.06
C VAL A 37 -4.61 -4.92 10.16
N ARG A 38 -5.41 -3.86 9.97
CA ARG A 38 -6.41 -3.39 10.95
C ARG A 38 -7.84 -3.50 10.48
N GLY A 39 -8.09 -3.51 9.20
CA GLY A 39 -9.43 -3.67 8.66
C GLY A 39 -10.01 -5.05 8.97
N GLY A 40 -11.35 -5.14 9.09
CA GLY A 40 -12.04 -6.39 9.43
C GLY A 40 -12.20 -7.36 8.26
N ALA A 41 -11.97 -6.93 7.01
CA ALA A 41 -12.19 -7.72 5.78
C ALA A 41 -10.98 -7.64 4.80
N PRO A 42 -9.75 -7.99 5.22
CA PRO A 42 -8.57 -7.85 4.40
C PRO A 42 -8.50 -8.91 3.29
N ALA A 43 -7.97 -8.52 2.12
CA ALA A 43 -7.50 -9.41 1.07
C ALA A 43 -5.97 -9.29 1.00
N THR A 44 -5.24 -10.32 1.47
CA THR A 44 -3.78 -10.25 1.61
C THR A 44 -3.10 -11.56 1.25
N ARG A 45 -1.81 -11.45 0.83
CA ARG A 45 -0.92 -12.58 0.60
C ARG A 45 0.43 -12.32 1.25
N GLU A 46 1.01 -13.34 1.93
CA GLU A 46 2.32 -13.33 2.60
C GLU A 46 2.44 -12.31 3.76
N THR A 47 1.34 -11.81 4.29
CA THR A 47 1.37 -10.82 5.39
C THR A 47 1.80 -11.42 6.73
N ASP A 48 1.62 -12.73 6.97
CA ASP A 48 2.09 -13.38 8.19
C ASP A 48 3.62 -13.29 8.33
N LEU A 49 4.34 -13.31 7.20
CA LEU A 49 5.79 -13.14 7.15
C LEU A 49 6.24 -11.77 7.71
N LEU A 50 5.42 -10.74 7.61
CA LEU A 50 5.74 -9.40 8.09
C LEU A 50 5.71 -9.27 9.62
N HIS A 51 5.10 -10.23 10.33
CA HIS A 51 5.03 -10.16 11.79
C HIS A 51 6.45 -10.10 12.42
N PRO A 52 6.70 -9.25 13.43
CA PRO A 52 8.02 -9.03 14.01
C PRO A 52 8.75 -10.29 14.49
N THR A 53 8.01 -11.34 14.88
CA THR A 53 8.56 -12.61 15.35
C THR A 53 9.01 -13.57 14.23
N ARG A 54 8.77 -13.24 12.95
CA ARG A 54 9.17 -14.09 11.83
C ARG A 54 10.61 -13.83 11.43
N ALA A 55 11.31 -14.86 11.00
CA ALA A 55 12.75 -14.82 10.74
C ALA A 55 13.15 -14.01 9.51
N VAL A 56 12.32 -14.03 8.46
CA VAL A 56 12.61 -13.26 7.24
C VAL A 56 12.32 -11.79 7.50
N THR A 57 13.33 -10.93 7.32
CA THR A 57 13.23 -9.50 7.58
C THR A 57 13.10 -8.68 6.31
N ARG A 58 13.54 -9.23 5.15
CA ARG A 58 13.57 -8.51 3.87
C ARG A 58 12.23 -8.56 3.15
N LEU A 59 12.03 -7.57 2.27
CA LEU A 59 10.98 -7.52 1.28
C LEU A 59 11.57 -7.08 -0.06
N ASP A 60 11.28 -7.80 -1.14
CA ASP A 60 11.77 -7.47 -2.48
C ASP A 60 10.77 -6.62 -3.26
N ALA A 61 9.47 -6.89 -3.08
CA ALA A 61 8.41 -6.10 -3.69
C ALA A 61 7.10 -6.13 -2.89
N LEU A 62 6.31 -5.05 -3.02
CA LEU A 62 4.93 -4.97 -2.59
C LEU A 62 4.04 -4.82 -3.83
N LEU A 63 2.97 -5.62 -3.89
CA LEU A 63 1.87 -5.47 -4.84
C LEU A 63 0.66 -4.86 -4.13
N LEU A 64 0.13 -3.76 -4.66
CA LEU A 64 -1.21 -3.26 -4.37
C LEU A 64 -2.09 -3.59 -5.59
N THR A 65 -3.27 -4.17 -5.40
CA THR A 65 -4.07 -4.65 -6.52
C THR A 65 -5.56 -4.41 -6.36
N GLY A 66 -6.25 -4.07 -7.44
CA GLY A 66 -7.69 -4.22 -7.56
C GLY A 66 -8.11 -5.69 -7.66
N GLY A 67 -9.39 -5.96 -7.90
CA GLY A 67 -9.93 -7.31 -8.06
C GLY A 67 -10.11 -8.08 -6.76
N SER A 68 -9.98 -7.43 -5.58
CA SER A 68 -10.11 -8.09 -4.28
C SER A 68 -9.18 -9.30 -4.15
N ALA A 69 -9.63 -10.38 -3.52
CA ALA A 69 -8.85 -11.61 -3.36
C ALA A 69 -8.43 -12.24 -4.71
N PHE A 70 -9.21 -12.05 -5.78
CA PHE A 70 -8.83 -12.54 -7.11
C PHE A 70 -7.58 -11.86 -7.67
N GLY A 71 -7.43 -10.54 -7.43
CA GLY A 71 -6.28 -9.77 -7.90
C GLY A 71 -4.96 -10.16 -7.24
N LEU A 72 -4.98 -10.88 -6.11
CA LEU A 72 -3.78 -11.41 -5.45
C LEU A 72 -2.98 -12.36 -6.36
N ALA A 73 -3.62 -12.92 -7.42
CA ALA A 73 -2.93 -13.73 -8.43
C ALA A 73 -1.85 -12.96 -9.18
N ALA A 74 -1.93 -11.62 -9.26
CA ALA A 74 -0.89 -10.79 -9.88
C ALA A 74 0.46 -10.88 -9.16
N ALA A 75 0.48 -11.27 -7.88
CA ALA A 75 1.72 -11.47 -7.13
C ALA A 75 2.63 -12.55 -7.73
N ASP A 76 2.09 -13.58 -8.38
CA ASP A 76 2.91 -14.59 -9.04
C ASP A 76 3.70 -14.01 -10.23
N GLY A 77 3.15 -12.99 -10.91
CA GLY A 77 3.87 -12.23 -11.95
C GLY A 77 5.04 -11.42 -11.38
N VAL A 78 4.84 -10.82 -10.18
CA VAL A 78 5.89 -10.09 -9.47
C VAL A 78 6.98 -11.04 -8.98
N VAL A 79 6.61 -12.20 -8.43
CA VAL A 79 7.56 -13.25 -8.01
C VAL A 79 8.41 -13.69 -9.20
N ARG A 80 7.78 -14.00 -10.33
CA ARG A 80 8.48 -14.39 -11.56
C ARG A 80 9.46 -13.29 -12.04
N PHE A 81 9.03 -12.02 -12.03
CA PHE A 81 9.89 -10.89 -12.40
C PHE A 81 11.12 -10.79 -11.50
N CYS A 82 10.97 -10.99 -10.20
CA CYS A 82 12.05 -10.98 -9.21
C CYS A 82 12.98 -12.20 -9.41
N GLU A 83 12.42 -13.40 -9.59
CA GLU A 83 13.17 -14.64 -9.82
C GLU A 83 14.08 -14.53 -11.04
N GLU A 84 13.57 -14.06 -12.19
CA GLU A 84 14.33 -13.86 -13.44
C GLU A 84 15.51 -12.89 -13.26
N ARG A 85 15.52 -12.08 -12.21
CA ARG A 85 16.58 -11.10 -11.84
C ARG A 85 17.43 -11.53 -10.66
N GLY A 86 17.23 -12.74 -10.16
CA GLY A 86 17.98 -13.28 -9.04
C GLY A 86 17.71 -12.56 -7.70
N LEU A 87 16.56 -11.88 -7.56
CA LEU A 87 16.17 -11.21 -6.32
C LEU A 87 15.52 -12.22 -5.36
N GLY A 88 15.77 -12.08 -4.07
CA GLY A 88 15.15 -12.94 -3.06
C GLY A 88 16.07 -13.31 -1.91
N VAL A 89 15.54 -14.07 -0.96
CA VAL A 89 16.30 -14.68 0.13
C VAL A 89 17.17 -15.81 -0.43
N PRO A 90 18.49 -15.81 -0.20
CA PRO A 90 19.37 -16.88 -0.66
C PRO A 90 18.99 -18.22 -0.06
N THR A 91 18.86 -19.25 -0.90
CA THR A 91 18.67 -20.64 -0.50
C THR A 91 19.59 -21.57 -1.30
N PRO A 92 19.80 -22.83 -0.88
CA PRO A 92 20.57 -23.79 -1.67
C PRO A 92 20.03 -24.07 -3.09
N ALA A 93 18.74 -23.78 -3.31
CA ALA A 93 18.07 -23.95 -4.60
C ALA A 93 18.03 -22.67 -5.45
N GLY A 94 18.63 -21.59 -4.98
CA GLY A 94 18.57 -20.25 -5.57
C GLY A 94 17.81 -19.27 -4.69
N PRO A 95 17.79 -17.96 -5.04
CA PRO A 95 17.07 -16.96 -4.29
C PRO A 95 15.55 -17.16 -4.40
N VAL A 96 14.84 -16.99 -3.28
CA VAL A 96 13.38 -17.04 -3.22
C VAL A 96 12.85 -15.63 -3.00
N PRO A 97 12.13 -15.02 -3.97
CA PRO A 97 11.60 -13.67 -3.85
C PRO A 97 10.59 -13.54 -2.71
N ILE A 98 10.68 -12.45 -1.97
CA ILE A 98 9.73 -12.10 -0.92
C ILE A 98 8.82 -11.00 -1.45
N VAL A 99 7.58 -11.38 -1.78
CA VAL A 99 6.57 -10.51 -2.36
C VAL A 99 5.31 -10.55 -1.51
N VAL A 100 4.96 -9.42 -0.93
CA VAL A 100 3.69 -9.24 -0.20
C VAL A 100 2.66 -8.61 -1.12
N ALA A 101 1.39 -9.03 -1.03
CA ALA A 101 0.31 -8.44 -1.79
C ALA A 101 -0.86 -8.03 -0.90
N LEU A 102 -1.41 -6.85 -1.21
CA LEU A 102 -2.59 -6.28 -0.59
C LEU A 102 -3.63 -5.97 -1.67
N GLY A 103 -4.87 -6.44 -1.49
CA GLY A 103 -5.96 -6.27 -2.44
C GLY A 103 -7.04 -5.31 -1.95
N LEU A 104 -7.55 -4.48 -2.83
CA LEU A 104 -8.74 -3.66 -2.60
C LEU A 104 -9.91 -4.14 -3.47
N PHE A 105 -11.12 -3.82 -3.04
CA PHE A 105 -12.34 -4.22 -3.72
C PHE A 105 -12.83 -3.11 -4.67
N ASP A 106 -12.68 -3.32 -5.97
CA ASP A 106 -13.16 -2.45 -7.03
C ASP A 106 -14.20 -3.14 -7.97
N LEU A 107 -14.53 -4.40 -7.69
CA LEU A 107 -15.40 -5.25 -8.53
C LEU A 107 -16.79 -4.68 -8.78
N ALA A 108 -17.25 -3.74 -7.95
CA ALA A 108 -18.57 -3.10 -8.12
C ALA A 108 -18.52 -1.82 -8.98
N VAL A 109 -17.35 -1.43 -9.51
CA VAL A 109 -17.15 -0.13 -10.17
C VAL A 109 -17.07 -0.26 -11.70
N GLY A 110 -16.43 -1.31 -12.18
CA GLY A 110 -16.24 -1.58 -13.60
C GLY A 110 -16.71 -2.97 -13.99
N ASP A 111 -15.93 -3.65 -14.82
CA ASP A 111 -16.20 -5.04 -15.21
C ASP A 111 -15.60 -6.01 -14.17
N PRO A 112 -16.42 -6.70 -13.36
CA PRO A 112 -15.93 -7.61 -12.34
C PRO A 112 -15.28 -8.89 -12.89
N THR A 113 -15.37 -9.13 -14.19
CA THR A 113 -14.76 -10.30 -14.84
C THR A 113 -13.30 -10.05 -15.23
N VAL A 114 -12.89 -8.79 -15.36
CA VAL A 114 -11.51 -8.36 -15.61
C VAL A 114 -10.82 -8.07 -14.29
N ARG A 115 -9.70 -8.74 -14.04
CA ARG A 115 -8.95 -8.63 -12.77
C ARG A 115 -7.46 -8.77 -13.03
N PRO A 116 -6.62 -8.05 -12.28
CA PRO A 116 -5.17 -8.24 -12.38
C PRO A 116 -4.77 -9.69 -12.10
N GLY A 117 -3.96 -10.27 -12.97
CA GLY A 117 -3.39 -11.60 -12.85
C GLY A 117 -1.88 -11.60 -13.08
N VAL A 118 -1.31 -12.77 -13.36
CA VAL A 118 0.15 -12.96 -13.53
C VAL A 118 0.75 -12.05 -14.60
N PRO A 119 0.17 -11.91 -15.82
CA PRO A 119 0.70 -11.01 -16.84
C PRO A 119 0.71 -9.54 -16.40
N GLU A 120 -0.35 -9.12 -15.71
CA GLU A 120 -0.55 -7.73 -15.28
C GLU A 120 0.43 -7.34 -14.16
N GLY A 121 0.67 -8.24 -13.19
CA GLY A 121 1.67 -8.06 -12.15
C GLY A 121 3.08 -7.97 -12.71
N TYR A 122 3.41 -8.82 -13.69
CA TYR A 122 4.70 -8.77 -14.39
C TYR A 122 4.87 -7.45 -15.17
N ALA A 123 3.86 -7.05 -15.94
CA ALA A 123 3.88 -5.80 -16.70
C ALA A 123 4.03 -4.56 -15.81
N ALA A 124 3.39 -4.56 -14.63
CA ALA A 124 3.57 -3.49 -13.66
C ALA A 124 5.03 -3.40 -13.16
N CYS A 125 5.72 -4.53 -13.00
CA CYS A 125 7.15 -4.53 -12.66
C CYS A 125 8.01 -3.95 -13.79
N GLU A 126 7.72 -4.28 -15.05
CA GLU A 126 8.44 -3.74 -16.22
C GLU A 126 8.29 -2.22 -16.35
N ALA A 127 7.10 -1.69 -15.98
CA ALA A 127 6.80 -0.27 -15.99
C ALA A 127 7.43 0.51 -14.81
N ALA A 128 8.12 -0.15 -13.87
CA ALA A 128 8.57 0.49 -12.63
C ALA A 128 9.72 1.48 -12.84
N VAL A 129 9.50 2.72 -12.40
CA VAL A 129 10.44 3.85 -12.50
C VAL A 129 10.84 4.37 -11.11
N ALA A 130 12.03 4.97 -11.01
CA ALA A 130 12.58 5.57 -9.79
C ALA A 130 12.29 7.09 -9.67
N GLY A 131 11.57 7.67 -10.63
CA GLY A 131 11.24 9.10 -10.67
C GLY A 131 9.76 9.36 -10.46
N GLU A 132 9.27 10.38 -11.14
CA GLU A 132 7.84 10.68 -11.18
C GLU A 132 7.06 9.55 -11.86
N PHE A 133 5.91 9.26 -11.29
CA PHE A 133 4.97 8.25 -11.81
C PHE A 133 3.54 8.78 -11.66
N PRO A 134 2.58 8.29 -12.46
CA PRO A 134 1.19 8.72 -12.39
C PRO A 134 0.53 8.43 -11.04
N LEU A 135 -0.39 9.32 -10.61
CA LEU A 135 -1.25 9.19 -9.44
C LEU A 135 -2.73 9.32 -9.84
N GLY A 136 -3.64 9.09 -8.90
CA GLY A 136 -5.08 9.15 -9.15
C GLY A 136 -5.65 7.82 -9.63
N ALA A 137 -6.45 7.83 -10.69
CA ALA A 137 -7.14 6.65 -11.24
C ALA A 137 -6.22 5.77 -12.10
N VAL A 138 -5.11 5.30 -11.53
CA VAL A 138 -4.11 4.43 -12.17
C VAL A 138 -3.77 3.24 -11.29
N GLY A 139 -3.30 2.15 -11.88
CA GLY A 139 -2.90 0.96 -11.15
C GLY A 139 -4.00 0.47 -10.21
N ALA A 140 -3.66 0.15 -8.97
CA ALA A 140 -4.62 -0.26 -7.95
C ALA A 140 -5.67 0.81 -7.61
N GLY A 141 -5.41 2.08 -7.94
CA GLY A 141 -6.35 3.19 -7.71
C GLY A 141 -7.43 3.35 -8.78
N THR A 142 -7.37 2.59 -9.88
CA THR A 142 -8.21 2.82 -11.08
C THR A 142 -9.71 2.72 -10.79
N GLY A 143 -10.14 1.73 -10.02
CA GLY A 143 -11.54 1.54 -9.61
C GLY A 143 -11.84 1.95 -8.17
N ALA A 144 -10.88 2.57 -7.49
CA ALA A 144 -11.03 2.94 -6.09
C ALA A 144 -12.07 4.05 -5.89
N THR A 145 -12.83 3.97 -4.78
CA THR A 145 -13.85 4.94 -4.38
C THR A 145 -13.79 5.23 -2.89
N VAL A 146 -14.28 6.40 -2.47
CA VAL A 146 -14.35 6.81 -1.06
C VAL A 146 -15.73 7.34 -0.69
N GLY A 147 -16.07 7.32 0.61
CA GLY A 147 -17.26 7.97 1.13
C GLY A 147 -18.55 7.17 1.01
N SER A 148 -18.49 5.84 0.87
CA SER A 148 -19.70 5.00 0.86
C SER A 148 -20.47 5.03 2.20
N SER A 149 -19.84 5.52 3.28
CA SER A 149 -20.50 5.78 4.57
C SER A 149 -21.38 7.04 4.59
N SER A 150 -21.24 7.92 3.59
CA SER A 150 -21.99 9.19 3.56
C SER A 150 -23.49 8.95 3.43
N PRO A 151 -24.34 9.80 4.06
CA PRO A 151 -25.79 9.76 3.85
C PRO A 151 -26.10 9.90 2.35
N GLY A 152 -26.86 8.95 1.78
CA GLY A 152 -27.15 8.89 0.34
C GLY A 152 -26.23 7.94 -0.42
N GLY A 153 -25.12 7.47 0.17
CA GLY A 153 -24.19 6.54 -0.47
C GLY A 153 -23.38 7.14 -1.62
N ASP A 154 -23.20 8.45 -1.62
CA ASP A 154 -22.48 9.19 -2.67
C ASP A 154 -20.98 8.85 -2.63
N ARG A 155 -20.60 7.88 -3.46
CA ARG A 155 -19.20 7.51 -3.66
C ARG A 155 -18.51 8.54 -4.53
N ARG A 156 -17.36 9.01 -4.07
CA ARG A 156 -16.44 9.84 -4.86
C ARG A 156 -15.28 8.98 -5.38
N PRO A 157 -14.61 9.39 -6.46
CA PRO A 157 -13.38 8.74 -6.88
C PRO A 157 -12.35 8.71 -5.74
N GLY A 158 -11.77 7.54 -5.51
CA GLY A 158 -10.56 7.36 -4.75
C GLY A 158 -9.34 7.41 -5.66
N GLY A 159 -8.28 6.67 -5.35
CA GLY A 159 -7.13 6.60 -6.24
C GLY A 159 -5.81 6.29 -5.56
N MET A 160 -4.74 6.28 -6.37
CA MET A 160 -3.37 6.25 -5.88
C MET A 160 -2.94 7.65 -5.47
N VAL A 161 -2.41 7.78 -4.27
CA VAL A 161 -1.86 9.05 -3.74
C VAL A 161 -0.50 8.81 -3.10
N SER A 162 0.35 9.85 -3.09
CA SER A 162 1.69 9.76 -2.50
C SER A 162 2.13 11.10 -1.94
N ALA A 163 2.74 11.08 -0.76
CA ALA A 163 3.37 12.25 -0.15
C ALA A 163 4.64 11.87 0.60
N SER A 164 5.50 12.85 0.82
CA SER A 164 6.75 12.72 1.58
C SER A 164 6.82 13.73 2.70
N ALA A 165 7.37 13.31 3.83
CA ALA A 165 7.74 14.16 4.95
C ALA A 165 9.25 14.06 5.19
N ARG A 166 9.88 15.16 5.62
CA ARG A 166 11.34 15.23 5.80
C ARG A 166 11.72 15.89 7.13
N SER A 167 12.84 15.47 7.67
CA SER A 167 13.54 16.14 8.78
C SER A 167 15.05 16.06 8.51
N GLY A 168 15.62 17.15 7.98
CA GLY A 168 16.97 17.11 7.43
C GLY A 168 17.07 16.11 6.29
N ASP A 169 18.03 15.19 6.36
CA ASP A 169 18.24 14.13 5.37
C ASP A 169 17.31 12.91 5.54
N LEU A 170 16.60 12.84 6.66
CA LEU A 170 15.60 11.80 6.90
C LEU A 170 14.38 12.02 6.00
N VAL A 171 13.99 10.98 5.26
CA VAL A 171 12.83 10.94 4.39
C VAL A 171 11.91 9.83 4.83
N VAL A 172 10.62 10.14 4.99
CA VAL A 172 9.55 9.16 5.18
C VAL A 172 8.45 9.46 4.17
N SER A 173 8.12 8.49 3.33
CA SER A 173 7.20 8.70 2.21
C SER A 173 6.12 7.63 2.20
N ALA A 174 4.91 8.01 1.81
CA ALA A 174 3.76 7.14 1.70
C ALA A 174 3.28 7.02 0.25
N LEU A 175 2.85 5.80 -0.13
CA LEU A 175 2.06 5.50 -1.33
C LEU A 175 0.81 4.74 -0.88
N VAL A 176 -0.36 5.27 -1.21
CA VAL A 176 -1.63 4.73 -0.70
C VAL A 176 -2.63 4.57 -1.85
N ALA A 177 -3.26 3.41 -1.94
CA ALA A 177 -4.45 3.19 -2.74
C ALA A 177 -5.67 3.40 -1.83
N VAL A 178 -6.41 4.48 -2.05
CA VAL A 178 -7.50 4.91 -1.15
C VAL A 178 -8.84 4.48 -1.72
N ASN A 179 -9.43 3.44 -1.12
CA ASN A 179 -10.75 2.89 -1.47
C ASN A 179 -11.60 2.76 -0.19
N ALA A 180 -11.71 3.84 0.59
CA ALA A 180 -12.20 3.82 1.95
C ALA A 180 -13.74 3.82 2.08
N PHE A 181 -14.25 3.11 3.09
CA PHE A 181 -15.64 3.23 3.52
C PHE A 181 -15.95 4.66 3.99
N GLY A 182 -15.08 5.22 4.81
CA GLY A 182 -15.15 6.60 5.26
C GLY A 182 -14.84 7.62 4.16
N ALA A 183 -15.03 8.89 4.49
CA ALA A 183 -14.73 10.00 3.61
C ALA A 183 -13.49 10.77 4.09
N PRO A 184 -12.56 11.13 3.18
CA PRO A 184 -11.48 12.06 3.51
C PRO A 184 -12.01 13.45 3.83
N GLY A 185 -11.39 14.10 4.83
CA GLY A 185 -11.68 15.50 5.20
C GLY A 185 -12.99 15.71 5.95
N VAL A 186 -13.69 14.66 6.37
CA VAL A 186 -14.89 14.76 7.19
C VAL A 186 -14.50 14.71 8.65
N GLU A 187 -14.55 15.84 9.32
CA GLU A 187 -14.60 15.94 10.79
C GLU A 187 -16.07 15.91 11.20
N ASP A 188 -16.72 14.74 11.21
CA ASP A 188 -18.11 14.69 11.65
C ASP A 188 -18.23 14.11 13.05
N SER A 189 -18.85 14.89 13.93
CA SER A 189 -19.27 14.43 15.26
C SER A 189 -20.49 13.49 15.20
N ARG A 190 -21.06 13.25 14.02
CA ARG A 190 -22.19 12.35 13.80
C ARG A 190 -21.69 11.05 13.21
N LEU A 191 -21.86 9.96 13.96
CA LEU A 191 -21.64 8.63 13.41
C LEU A 191 -22.59 8.42 12.22
N PRO A 192 -22.06 8.09 11.02
CA PRO A 192 -22.94 7.75 9.92
C PRO A 192 -23.74 6.50 10.28
N PRO A 193 -24.97 6.36 9.76
CA PRO A 193 -25.69 5.11 9.90
C PRO A 193 -24.82 4.00 9.27
N MET A 194 -24.46 2.98 10.06
CA MET A 194 -23.71 1.85 9.56
C MET A 194 -24.66 0.97 8.73
N PRO A 195 -24.60 0.99 7.41
CA PRO A 195 -25.44 0.14 6.58
C PRO A 195 -25.06 -1.32 6.86
N GLY A 196 -26.05 -2.19 6.91
CA GLY A 196 -25.80 -3.63 7.00
C GLY A 196 -24.90 -4.10 5.84
N ALA A 197 -23.82 -4.77 6.18
CA ALA A 197 -22.95 -5.60 5.38
C ALA A 197 -22.80 -5.23 3.86
N LEU A 198 -22.05 -4.18 3.56
CA LEU A 198 -21.46 -3.99 2.24
C LEU A 198 -19.95 -4.11 2.38
N LEU A 199 -19.42 -5.32 2.23
CA LEU A 199 -17.99 -5.54 1.99
C LEU A 199 -17.62 -4.81 0.70
N GLY A 200 -16.48 -4.12 0.67
CA GLY A 200 -16.06 -3.49 -0.58
C GLY A 200 -15.26 -2.21 -0.44
N ASN A 201 -14.65 -2.01 0.74
CA ASN A 201 -13.82 -0.85 0.99
C ASN A 201 -12.48 -1.30 1.55
N THR A 202 -11.44 -0.56 1.28
CA THR A 202 -10.08 -0.94 1.69
C THR A 202 -9.11 0.19 1.40
N THR A 203 -8.33 0.61 2.38
CA THR A 203 -7.19 1.48 2.15
C THR A 203 -5.91 0.70 2.41
N ILE A 204 -5.11 0.56 1.36
CA ILE A 204 -3.86 -0.20 1.41
C ILE A 204 -2.68 0.65 0.99
N GLY A 205 -1.53 0.45 1.63
CA GLY A 205 -0.39 1.30 1.29
C GLY A 205 0.97 0.80 1.75
N LEU A 206 1.98 1.55 1.32
CA LEU A 206 3.37 1.44 1.75
C LEU A 206 3.83 2.75 2.37
N VAL A 207 4.51 2.65 3.51
CA VAL A 207 5.36 3.73 4.02
C VAL A 207 6.81 3.29 3.93
N ALA A 208 7.62 4.02 3.18
CA ALA A 208 9.05 3.76 3.04
C ALA A 208 9.88 4.87 3.68
N THR A 209 11.05 4.51 4.18
CA THR A 209 12.02 5.44 4.77
C THR A 209 13.45 5.07 4.43
N ASN A 210 14.32 6.08 4.35
CA ASN A 210 15.76 5.89 4.25
C ASN A 210 16.45 5.58 5.60
N ALA A 211 15.73 5.72 6.72
CA ALA A 211 16.22 5.42 8.07
C ALA A 211 16.65 3.95 8.22
N ARG A 212 17.48 3.68 9.22
CA ARG A 212 17.85 2.33 9.63
C ARG A 212 16.89 1.86 10.71
N LEU A 213 15.92 1.01 10.34
CA LEU A 213 14.99 0.38 11.26
C LEU A 213 15.14 -1.14 11.21
N ASP A 214 15.05 -1.76 12.36
CA ASP A 214 14.83 -3.20 12.43
C ASP A 214 13.35 -3.55 12.14
N LYS A 215 13.04 -4.82 12.16
CA LYS A 215 11.69 -5.31 11.87
C LYS A 215 10.64 -4.82 12.88
N VAL A 216 11.03 -4.63 14.15
CA VAL A 216 10.15 -4.09 15.19
C VAL A 216 9.89 -2.61 14.92
N GLY A 217 10.92 -1.84 14.61
CA GLY A 217 10.80 -0.43 14.21
C GLY A 217 9.90 -0.24 12.98
N CYS A 218 10.05 -1.10 11.97
CA CYS A 218 9.13 -1.14 10.83
C CYS A 218 7.69 -1.44 11.26
N HIS A 219 7.46 -2.40 12.18
CA HIS A 219 6.11 -2.69 12.67
C HIS A 219 5.48 -1.48 13.38
N LEU A 220 6.23 -0.80 14.24
CA LEU A 220 5.75 0.41 14.92
C LEU A 220 5.46 1.55 13.93
N LEU A 221 6.23 1.65 12.85
CA LEU A 221 5.93 2.59 11.77
C LEU A 221 4.64 2.21 11.02
N ALA A 222 4.35 0.91 10.83
CA ALA A 222 3.10 0.46 10.24
C ALA A 222 1.89 0.84 11.09
N GLN A 223 2.00 0.73 12.42
CA GLN A 223 0.98 1.22 13.34
C GLN A 223 0.74 2.72 13.17
N SER A 224 1.81 3.49 13.05
CA SER A 224 1.71 4.93 12.82
C SER A 224 1.12 5.29 11.44
N ALA A 225 1.33 4.45 10.42
CA ALA A 225 0.67 4.62 9.12
C ALA A 225 -0.87 4.53 9.25
N HIS A 226 -1.36 3.60 10.05
CA HIS A 226 -2.79 3.49 10.37
C HIS A 226 -3.33 4.69 11.15
N ASP A 227 -2.53 5.27 12.05
CA ASP A 227 -2.90 6.51 12.73
C ASP A 227 -3.01 7.67 11.73
N GLY A 228 -2.14 7.71 10.72
CA GLY A 228 -2.20 8.66 9.59
C GLY A 228 -3.48 8.51 8.77
N LEU A 229 -3.89 7.27 8.47
CA LEU A 229 -5.16 6.99 7.79
C LEU A 229 -6.34 7.49 8.64
N ALA A 230 -6.39 7.14 9.93
CA ALA A 230 -7.48 7.53 10.83
C ALA A 230 -7.58 9.05 11.03
N ARG A 231 -6.49 9.81 10.83
CA ARG A 231 -6.48 11.29 10.84
C ARG A 231 -7.02 11.92 9.57
N ALA A 232 -7.08 11.18 8.48
CA ALA A 232 -7.49 11.69 7.18
C ALA A 232 -8.85 11.18 6.71
N VAL A 233 -9.29 10.01 7.20
CA VAL A 233 -10.53 9.33 6.80
C VAL A 233 -11.37 9.02 8.02
N PHE A 234 -12.67 9.33 7.97
CA PHE A 234 -13.61 8.96 9.02
C PHE A 234 -14.90 8.33 8.44
N PRO A 235 -15.37 7.19 9.00
CA PRO A 235 -14.63 6.28 9.87
C PRO A 235 -13.56 5.49 9.11
N ALA A 236 -12.53 5.00 9.84
CA ALA A 236 -11.50 4.11 9.32
C ALA A 236 -11.51 2.78 10.08
N HIS A 237 -10.88 1.74 9.52
CA HIS A 237 -10.71 0.43 10.16
C HIS A 237 -12.02 -0.24 10.59
N THR A 238 -13.08 -0.05 9.81
CA THR A 238 -14.36 -0.69 10.10
C THR A 238 -14.30 -2.19 9.78
N SER A 239 -15.34 -2.93 10.19
CA SER A 239 -15.48 -4.35 9.81
C SER A 239 -15.68 -4.57 8.31
N PHE A 240 -15.93 -3.49 7.55
CA PHE A 240 -16.13 -3.51 6.09
C PHE A 240 -14.87 -3.11 5.31
N ASP A 241 -13.87 -2.55 5.98
CA ASP A 241 -12.58 -2.17 5.41
C ASP A 241 -11.58 -3.34 5.45
N GLY A 242 -10.69 -3.37 4.48
CA GLY A 242 -9.56 -4.29 4.47
C GLY A 242 -8.21 -3.60 4.73
N ASP A 243 -8.22 -2.51 5.51
CA ASP A 243 -7.11 -1.59 5.69
C ASP A 243 -5.82 -2.29 6.16
N ALA A 244 -4.75 -2.10 5.39
CA ALA A 244 -3.45 -2.70 5.65
C ALA A 244 -2.31 -1.79 5.18
N PHE A 245 -1.26 -1.68 5.99
CA PHE A 245 -0.03 -0.98 5.62
C PHE A 245 1.19 -1.89 5.78
N VAL A 246 2.04 -1.83 4.76
CA VAL A 246 3.40 -2.36 4.81
C VAL A 246 4.35 -1.20 5.04
N THR A 247 5.46 -1.43 5.72
CA THR A 247 6.51 -0.44 5.92
C THR A 247 7.86 -1.02 5.56
N ALA A 248 8.71 -0.17 4.97
CA ALA A 248 10.00 -0.57 4.42
C ALA A 248 11.10 0.45 4.79
N ALA A 249 12.18 -0.03 5.36
CA ALA A 249 13.38 0.75 5.66
C ALA A 249 14.50 0.32 4.71
N VAL A 250 14.97 1.26 3.87
CA VAL A 250 15.99 0.96 2.83
C VAL A 250 17.41 1.19 3.31
N HIS A 251 17.60 1.67 4.54
CA HIS A 251 18.90 1.79 5.23
C HIS A 251 19.95 2.63 4.48
N SER A 252 19.53 3.61 3.67
CA SER A 252 20.45 4.46 2.92
C SER A 252 20.90 5.73 3.66
N LEU A 253 20.33 6.00 4.85
CA LEU A 253 20.76 7.08 5.74
C LEU A 253 21.75 6.53 6.77
N ASP A 254 22.96 7.10 6.82
CA ASP A 254 24.01 6.67 7.78
C ASP A 254 23.83 7.27 9.17
N THR A 255 23.14 8.41 9.26
CA THR A 255 22.90 9.08 10.55
C THR A 255 21.86 8.32 11.38
N PRO A 256 22.12 8.01 12.66
CA PRO A 256 21.11 7.45 13.55
C PRO A 256 19.88 8.36 13.62
N THR A 257 18.72 7.76 13.57
CA THR A 257 17.43 8.47 13.61
C THR A 257 16.63 8.03 14.83
N ASP A 258 15.95 8.98 15.46
CA ASP A 258 14.99 8.70 16.51
C ASP A 258 13.73 8.05 15.91
N LEU A 259 13.32 6.91 16.45
CA LEU A 259 12.20 6.14 15.96
C LEU A 259 10.87 6.93 16.04
N ASP A 260 10.65 7.71 17.08
CA ASP A 260 9.43 8.47 17.23
C ASP A 260 9.34 9.62 16.21
N THR A 261 10.48 10.21 15.84
CA THR A 261 10.54 11.14 14.71
C THR A 261 10.15 10.47 13.39
N VAL A 262 10.68 9.27 13.11
CA VAL A 262 10.30 8.50 11.89
C VAL A 262 8.81 8.19 11.89
N ARG A 263 8.25 7.75 13.02
CA ARG A 263 6.84 7.45 13.19
C ARG A 263 5.95 8.69 12.98
N ALA A 264 6.31 9.82 13.57
CA ALA A 264 5.56 11.07 13.41
C ALA A 264 5.53 11.55 11.96
N LEU A 265 6.67 11.44 11.24
CA LEU A 265 6.74 11.72 9.81
C LEU A 265 5.88 10.74 9.01
N GLY A 266 5.83 9.45 9.40
CA GLY A 266 4.97 8.44 8.79
C GLY A 266 3.48 8.76 8.89
N VAL A 267 3.01 9.15 10.09
CA VAL A 267 1.64 9.65 10.32
C VAL A 267 1.34 10.82 9.38
N HIS A 268 2.25 11.78 9.32
CA HIS A 268 2.09 12.98 8.50
C HIS A 268 2.04 12.64 7.02
N ALA A 269 2.99 11.85 6.51
CA ALA A 269 3.08 11.47 5.10
C ALA A 269 1.81 10.75 4.61
N VAL A 270 1.27 9.80 5.40
CA VAL A 270 0.03 9.10 5.06
C VAL A 270 -1.16 10.06 5.07
N ALA A 271 -1.30 10.89 6.10
CA ALA A 271 -2.41 11.83 6.18
C ALA A 271 -2.39 12.86 5.03
N GLU A 272 -1.22 13.43 4.71
CA GLU A 272 -1.07 14.37 3.60
C GLU A 272 -1.31 13.70 2.23
N ALA A 273 -0.81 12.47 2.04
CA ALA A 273 -1.11 11.73 0.82
C ALA A 273 -2.62 11.56 0.62
N ILE A 274 -3.36 11.14 1.64
CA ILE A 274 -4.81 10.92 1.54
C ILE A 274 -5.57 12.25 1.34
N ARG A 275 -5.16 13.32 2.01
CA ARG A 275 -5.76 14.66 1.85
C ARG A 275 -5.53 15.27 0.47
N SER A 276 -4.54 14.77 -0.29
CA SER A 276 -4.29 15.20 -1.68
C SER A 276 -5.27 14.59 -2.70
N LEU A 277 -6.19 13.71 -2.27
CA LEU A 277 -7.30 13.27 -3.15
C LEU A 277 -8.13 14.48 -3.60
N PRO A 278 -8.52 14.52 -4.89
CA PRO A 278 -9.30 15.61 -5.46
C PRO A 278 -10.74 15.70 -4.90
#